data_8ecffb975954006e0f466846337c18a1
#
_entry.id   8ecffb975954006e0f466846337c18a1
#
_cell.length_a   1.000
_cell.length_b   1.000
_cell.length_c   1.000
_cell.angle_alpha   90.00
_cell.angle_beta   90.00
_cell.angle_gamma   90.00
#
_symmetry.space_group_name_H-M   'P 1'
#
loop_
_entity.id
_entity.type
_entity.pdbx_description
1 polymer ?
#
loop_
_entity_poly.entity_id
_entity_poly.type
_entity_poly.pdbx_seq_one_letter_code
_entity_poly.pdbx_strand_id
1 'polypeptide(L)'
;NEYYAVESNVTRYYMVSVGAIVGLTVVAEMFLHQIFGESTTYSWLAGALFLPNFKYSQIVFKGIGWEPFSDIGTLLGSFFAAIFLTRRFTAFRKIIPQSWEKRFGSNEGVRALGAFGGTALMMFGARMADGCASGHILSGALQMGISGLYFGIMVMIAMIITAKIVYRG
;
A
#
# COMPACT_ATOMS: atom_id res chain seq x y z
N ASN A 1 4.99 -5.56 27.28
CA ASN A 1 3.53 -5.35 27.36
C ASN A 1 3.08 -3.88 27.37
N GLU A 2 3.98 -2.93 27.60
CA GLU A 2 3.67 -1.49 27.52
C GLU A 2 3.61 -0.94 26.08
N TYR A 3 3.88 -1.76 25.10
CA TYR A 3 3.98 -1.33 23.70
C TYR A 3 2.63 -1.18 23.00
N TYR A 4 1.58 -1.76 23.57
CA TYR A 4 0.22 -1.72 23.03
C TYR A 4 -0.74 -0.81 23.79
N ALA A 5 -0.30 -0.25 24.92
CA ALA A 5 -1.01 0.76 25.67
C ALA A 5 -0.60 2.19 25.23
N VAL A 6 -0.52 2.43 23.93
CA VAL A 6 -0.57 3.81 23.44
C VAL A 6 -2.02 4.23 23.58
N GLU A 7 -2.24 5.23 24.42
CA GLU A 7 -3.52 5.82 24.78
C GLU A 7 -4.52 5.77 23.63
N SER A 8 -5.54 4.95 23.79
CA SER A 8 -6.52 4.62 22.76
C SER A 8 -7.22 5.85 22.15
N ASN A 9 -7.30 6.95 22.88
CA ASN A 9 -7.96 8.17 22.44
C ASN A 9 -7.06 9.02 21.51
N VAL A 10 -5.79 9.23 21.85
CA VAL A 10 -4.87 10.00 21.01
C VAL A 10 -4.68 9.31 19.66
N THR A 11 -4.51 8.00 19.66
CA THR A 11 -4.40 7.21 18.43
C THR A 11 -5.66 7.32 17.58
N ARG A 12 -6.85 7.33 18.20
CA ARG A 12 -8.12 7.46 17.50
C ARG A 12 -8.27 8.82 16.80
N TYR A 13 -7.95 9.92 17.49
CA TYR A 13 -7.99 11.27 16.87
C TYR A 13 -6.96 11.39 15.73
N TYR A 14 -5.77 10.85 15.89
CA TYR A 14 -4.77 10.81 14.82
C TYR A 14 -5.27 10.01 13.61
N MET A 15 -5.84 8.84 13.82
CA MET A 15 -6.37 8.01 12.72
C MET A 15 -7.48 8.71 11.96
N VAL A 16 -8.40 9.38 12.68
CA VAL A 16 -9.49 10.13 12.05
C VAL A 16 -8.97 11.34 11.28
N SER A 17 -8.05 12.11 11.84
CA SER A 17 -7.49 13.29 11.16
C SER A 17 -6.67 12.91 9.92
N VAL A 18 -5.86 11.87 10.01
CA VAL A 18 -5.10 11.35 8.84
C VAL A 18 -6.07 10.84 7.77
N GLY A 19 -7.10 10.08 8.16
CA GLY A 19 -8.13 9.61 7.24
C GLY A 19 -8.88 10.75 6.55
N ALA A 20 -9.20 11.83 7.28
CA ALA A 20 -9.82 13.02 6.71
C ALA A 20 -8.90 13.73 5.71
N ILE A 21 -7.61 13.87 6.01
CA ILE A 21 -6.63 14.47 5.09
C ILE A 21 -6.51 13.63 3.81
N VAL A 22 -6.37 12.31 3.95
CA VAL A 22 -6.30 11.40 2.79
C VAL A 22 -7.59 11.49 1.96
N GLY A 23 -8.76 11.51 2.61
CA GLY A 23 -10.04 11.69 1.92
C GLY A 23 -10.12 13.01 1.14
N LEU A 24 -9.69 14.11 1.75
CA LEU A 24 -9.62 15.41 1.07
C LEU A 24 -8.64 15.41 -0.11
N THR A 25 -7.49 14.74 0.04
CA THR A 25 -6.52 14.59 -1.06
C THR A 25 -7.15 13.86 -2.24
N VAL A 26 -7.82 12.73 -1.98
CA VAL A 26 -8.48 11.95 -3.04
C VAL A 26 -9.59 12.76 -3.72
N VAL A 27 -10.36 13.54 -2.97
CA VAL A 27 -11.38 14.45 -3.55
C VAL A 27 -10.73 15.51 -4.42
N ALA A 28 -9.61 16.11 -3.99
CA ALA A 28 -8.87 17.09 -4.80
C ALA A 28 -8.35 16.48 -6.11
N GLU A 29 -7.87 15.24 -6.07
CA GLU A 29 -7.42 14.48 -7.25
C GLU A 29 -8.55 14.26 -8.26
N MET A 30 -9.75 13.93 -7.76
CA MET A 30 -10.93 13.80 -8.63
C MET A 30 -11.23 15.09 -9.41
N PHE A 31 -11.11 16.26 -8.76
CA PHE A 31 -11.27 17.54 -9.44
C PHE A 31 -10.20 17.82 -10.51
N LEU A 32 -9.00 17.24 -10.33
CA LEU A 32 -7.90 17.32 -11.28
C LEU A 32 -7.97 16.25 -12.38
N HIS A 33 -9.03 15.43 -12.40
CA HIS A 33 -9.18 14.28 -13.30
C HIS A 33 -8.02 13.27 -13.18
N GLN A 34 -7.47 13.13 -11.98
CA GLN A 34 -6.40 12.18 -11.68
C GLN A 34 -6.91 11.06 -10.79
N ILE A 35 -6.18 9.95 -10.75
CA ILE A 35 -6.50 8.79 -9.94
C ILE A 35 -5.36 8.58 -8.94
N PHE A 36 -5.70 8.30 -7.69
CA PHE A 36 -4.73 7.88 -6.69
C PHE A 36 -4.31 6.43 -6.98
N GLY A 37 -3.26 6.27 -7.78
CA GLY A 37 -2.75 4.96 -8.17
C GLY A 37 -1.25 4.87 -7.91
N GLU A 38 -0.78 3.69 -7.56
CA GLU A 38 0.65 3.43 -7.28
C GLU A 38 1.21 2.33 -8.19
N SER A 39 0.37 1.41 -8.63
CA SER A 39 0.82 0.22 -9.36
C SER A 39 1.36 0.53 -10.77
N THR A 40 0.92 1.62 -11.39
CA THR A 40 1.38 2.02 -12.72
C THR A 40 2.81 2.55 -12.69
N THR A 41 3.19 3.24 -11.62
CA THR A 41 4.58 3.71 -11.41
C THR A 41 5.57 2.56 -11.42
N TYR A 42 5.28 1.45 -10.73
CA TYR A 42 6.17 0.29 -10.73
C TYR A 42 6.27 -0.37 -12.11
N SER A 43 5.16 -0.45 -12.83
CA SER A 43 5.15 -0.95 -14.21
C SER A 43 5.92 -0.04 -15.16
N TRP A 44 5.80 1.27 -14.98
CA TRP A 44 6.57 2.27 -15.70
C TRP A 44 8.06 2.14 -15.45
N LEU A 45 8.46 2.05 -14.17
CA LEU A 45 9.86 1.92 -13.77
C LEU A 45 10.47 0.62 -14.29
N ALA A 46 9.77 -0.50 -14.13
CA ALA A 46 10.22 -1.79 -14.66
C ALA A 46 10.33 -1.78 -16.19
N GLY A 47 9.37 -1.19 -16.86
CA GLY A 47 9.40 -1.01 -18.32
C GLY A 47 10.58 -0.16 -18.78
N ALA A 48 10.85 0.95 -18.09
CA ALA A 48 11.97 1.84 -18.42
C ALA A 48 13.33 1.18 -18.23
N LEU A 49 13.50 0.39 -17.15
CA LEU A 49 14.78 -0.23 -16.81
C LEU A 49 15.08 -1.50 -17.59
N PHE A 50 14.08 -2.36 -17.81
CA PHE A 50 14.27 -3.71 -18.30
C PHE A 50 13.70 -3.97 -19.69
N LEU A 51 12.60 -3.33 -20.05
CA LEU A 51 11.82 -3.63 -21.25
C LEU A 51 11.32 -2.36 -21.99
N PRO A 52 12.20 -1.42 -22.37
CA PRO A 52 11.76 -0.13 -22.93
C PRO A 52 11.03 -0.27 -24.28
N ASN A 53 11.35 -1.28 -25.07
CA ASN A 53 10.76 -1.52 -26.39
C ASN A 53 9.53 -2.44 -26.36
N PHE A 54 9.11 -2.90 -25.17
CA PHE A 54 7.95 -3.76 -25.05
C PHE A 54 6.66 -2.95 -25.26
N LYS A 55 5.74 -3.46 -26.06
CA LYS A 55 4.50 -2.76 -26.44
C LYS A 55 3.71 -2.25 -25.24
N TYR A 56 3.61 -3.03 -24.17
CA TYR A 56 2.93 -2.64 -22.95
C TYR A 56 3.65 -1.47 -22.25
N SER A 57 4.98 -1.50 -22.18
CA SER A 57 5.78 -0.40 -21.60
C SER A 57 5.53 0.91 -22.34
N GLN A 58 5.42 0.89 -23.68
CA GLN A 58 5.11 2.06 -24.48
C GLN A 58 3.71 2.63 -24.20
N ILE A 59 2.74 1.77 -23.93
CA ILE A 59 1.38 2.18 -23.52
C ILE A 59 1.44 2.87 -22.16
N VAL A 60 2.14 2.26 -21.20
CA VAL A 60 2.31 2.80 -19.84
C VAL A 60 3.05 4.13 -19.87
N PHE A 61 4.10 4.29 -20.70
CA PHE A 61 4.84 5.55 -20.82
C PHE A 61 3.98 6.71 -21.30
N LYS A 62 2.99 6.44 -22.14
CA LYS A 62 2.05 7.46 -22.63
C LYS A 62 0.91 7.76 -21.65
N GLY A 63 0.54 6.77 -20.86
CA GLY A 63 -0.60 6.86 -19.95
C GLY A 63 -0.25 7.21 -18.51
N ILE A 64 1.05 7.26 -18.16
CA ILE A 64 1.44 7.60 -16.80
C ILE A 64 1.17 9.09 -16.54
N GLY A 65 0.30 9.35 -15.59
CA GLY A 65 -0.02 10.70 -15.18
C GLY A 65 0.92 11.20 -14.06
N TRP A 66 0.32 11.65 -12.99
CA TRP A 66 1.02 12.17 -11.82
C TRP A 66 1.41 11.09 -10.77
N GLU A 67 1.01 9.82 -10.99
CA GLU A 67 1.25 8.72 -10.07
C GLU A 67 2.70 8.66 -9.51
N PRO A 68 3.77 8.80 -10.33
CA PRO A 68 5.14 8.78 -9.81
C PRO A 68 5.43 9.89 -8.81
N PHE A 69 4.82 11.05 -8.98
CA PHE A 69 4.98 12.18 -8.03
C PHE A 69 4.24 11.89 -6.72
N SER A 70 3.07 11.27 -6.78
CA SER A 70 2.32 10.80 -5.62
C SER A 70 3.11 9.78 -4.80
N ASP A 71 3.76 8.82 -5.47
CA ASP A 71 4.58 7.80 -4.82
C ASP A 71 5.80 8.41 -4.13
N ILE A 72 6.48 9.36 -4.78
CA ILE A 72 7.58 10.10 -4.16
C ILE A 72 7.07 10.91 -2.96
N GLY A 73 5.90 11.55 -3.11
CA GLY A 73 5.24 12.27 -2.02
C GLY A 73 4.93 11.38 -0.82
N THR A 74 4.42 10.17 -1.05
CA THR A 74 4.14 9.17 -0.02
C THR A 74 5.43 8.72 0.68
N LEU A 75 6.49 8.47 -0.07
CA LEU A 75 7.80 8.10 0.49
C LEU A 75 8.39 9.21 1.35
N LEU A 76 8.41 10.44 0.85
CA LEU A 76 8.90 11.59 1.60
C LEU A 76 8.02 11.89 2.80
N GLY A 77 6.70 11.86 2.65
CA GLY A 77 5.74 12.07 3.73
C GLY A 77 5.90 11.05 4.85
N SER A 78 6.06 9.77 4.52
CA SER A 78 6.32 8.71 5.50
C SER A 78 7.66 8.90 6.22
N PHE A 79 8.70 9.31 5.49
CA PHE A 79 10.00 9.61 6.06
C PHE A 79 9.93 10.80 7.03
N PHE A 80 9.30 11.90 6.65
CA PHE A 80 9.09 13.04 7.53
C PHE A 80 8.23 12.70 8.75
N ALA A 81 7.16 11.93 8.56
CA ALA A 81 6.32 11.46 9.66
C ALA A 81 7.13 10.59 10.66
N ALA A 82 7.98 9.71 10.15
CA ALA A 82 8.85 8.89 11.00
C ALA A 82 9.81 9.75 11.83
N ILE A 83 10.38 10.81 11.27
CA ILE A 83 11.33 11.69 11.98
C ILE A 83 10.61 12.60 12.97
N PHE A 84 9.59 13.33 12.52
CA PHE A 84 9.00 14.42 13.29
C PHE A 84 7.88 13.96 14.23
N LEU A 85 7.05 13.01 13.80
CA LEU A 85 5.91 12.55 14.61
C LEU A 85 6.30 11.43 15.57
N THR A 86 7.07 10.46 15.13
CA THR A 86 7.39 9.31 15.98
C THR A 86 8.67 9.52 16.80
N ARG A 87 9.53 10.49 16.45
CA ARG A 87 10.82 10.77 17.10
C ARG A 87 11.68 9.52 17.36
N ARG A 88 11.50 8.47 16.59
CA ARG A 88 12.07 7.13 16.82
C ARG A 88 13.14 6.76 15.80
N PHE A 89 13.78 7.74 15.20
CA PHE A 89 14.79 7.50 14.16
C PHE A 89 15.99 6.67 14.67
N THR A 90 16.24 6.65 15.98
CA THR A 90 17.38 5.96 16.59
C THR A 90 17.10 4.52 17.02
N ALA A 91 15.85 4.06 16.99
CA ALA A 91 15.51 2.72 17.43
C ALA A 91 15.22 1.81 16.21
N PHE A 92 16.27 1.30 15.59
CA PHE A 92 16.13 0.19 14.63
C PHE A 92 15.67 -1.05 15.42
N ARG A 93 14.38 -1.33 15.38
CA ARG A 93 13.81 -2.49 16.08
C ARG A 93 13.69 -3.67 15.14
N LYS A 94 13.78 -4.87 15.70
CA LYS A 94 13.46 -6.11 14.97
C LYS A 94 12.11 -5.98 14.28
N ILE A 95 12.11 -6.11 12.98
CA ILE A 95 10.94 -5.88 12.10
C ILE A 95 10.04 -7.13 12.04
N ILE A 96 10.27 -8.12 12.90
CA ILE A 96 9.52 -9.37 12.87
C ILE A 96 8.31 -9.27 13.80
N PRO A 97 7.07 -9.26 13.26
CA PRO A 97 5.87 -9.28 14.09
C PRO A 97 5.78 -10.56 14.92
N GLN A 98 5.26 -10.47 16.15
CA GLN A 98 5.12 -11.62 17.04
C GLN A 98 4.30 -12.77 16.43
N SER A 99 3.28 -12.46 15.64
CA SER A 99 2.47 -13.45 14.91
C SER A 99 3.29 -14.25 13.90
N TRP A 100 4.22 -13.58 13.22
CA TRP A 100 5.14 -14.24 12.30
C TRP A 100 6.16 -15.10 13.06
N GLU A 101 6.77 -14.55 14.10
CA GLU A 101 7.79 -15.21 14.91
C GLU A 101 7.28 -16.54 15.52
N LYS A 102 6.05 -16.54 16.00
CA LYS A 102 5.41 -17.75 16.56
C LYS A 102 5.26 -18.87 15.52
N ARG A 103 5.10 -18.56 14.24
CA ARG A 103 4.82 -19.55 13.20
C ARG A 103 6.04 -19.92 12.36
N PHE A 104 6.84 -18.94 12.00
CA PHE A 104 7.95 -19.09 11.05
C PHE A 104 9.32 -18.86 11.69
N GLY A 105 9.35 -18.54 12.98
CA GLY A 105 10.58 -18.24 13.72
C GLY A 105 11.09 -16.82 13.53
N SER A 106 12.20 -16.53 14.20
CA SER A 106 12.82 -15.18 14.24
C SER A 106 13.87 -14.94 13.14
N ASN A 107 13.86 -15.74 12.08
CA ASN A 107 14.82 -15.59 10.98
C ASN A 107 14.41 -14.42 10.05
N GLU A 108 15.25 -13.38 10.02
CA GLU A 108 15.02 -12.17 9.21
C GLU A 108 15.03 -12.46 7.70
N GLY A 109 15.87 -13.42 7.25
CA GLY A 109 15.93 -13.83 5.85
C GLY A 109 14.64 -14.49 5.37
N VAL A 110 14.08 -15.39 6.17
CA VAL A 110 12.78 -16.03 5.88
C VAL A 110 11.66 -14.99 5.85
N ARG A 111 11.71 -14.02 6.77
CA ARG A 111 10.75 -12.90 6.78
C ARG A 111 10.87 -12.02 5.53
N ALA A 112 12.09 -11.71 5.11
CA ALA A 112 12.34 -10.91 3.90
C ALA A 112 11.86 -11.64 2.64
N LEU A 113 12.16 -12.93 2.51
CA LEU A 113 11.69 -13.75 1.38
C LEU A 113 10.17 -13.87 1.36
N GLY A 114 9.55 -14.07 2.53
CA GLY A 114 8.08 -14.11 2.65
C GLY A 114 7.43 -12.78 2.27
N ALA A 115 8.02 -11.65 2.69
CA ALA A 115 7.55 -10.33 2.32
C ALA A 115 7.70 -10.08 0.82
N PHE A 116 8.85 -10.41 0.26
CA PHE A 116 9.10 -10.27 -1.18
C PHE A 116 8.13 -11.09 -2.02
N GLY A 117 8.00 -12.39 -1.71
CA GLY A 117 7.08 -13.28 -2.43
C GLY A 117 5.62 -12.86 -2.32
N GLY A 118 5.18 -12.45 -1.13
CA GLY A 118 3.83 -11.94 -0.90
C GLY A 118 3.56 -10.65 -1.67
N THR A 119 4.52 -9.71 -1.67
CA THR A 119 4.40 -8.45 -2.42
C THR A 119 4.40 -8.69 -3.93
N ALA A 120 5.24 -9.59 -4.43
CA ALA A 120 5.27 -9.95 -5.84
C ALA A 120 3.92 -10.55 -6.30
N LEU A 121 3.35 -11.46 -5.51
CA LEU A 121 2.04 -12.04 -5.80
C LEU A 121 0.92 -11.00 -5.76
N MET A 122 0.96 -10.11 -4.76
CA MET A 122 0.00 -9.01 -4.64
C MET A 122 0.09 -8.06 -5.84
N MET A 123 1.29 -7.69 -6.27
CA MET A 123 1.49 -6.81 -7.44
C MET A 123 1.04 -7.48 -8.73
N PHE A 124 1.32 -8.77 -8.90
CA PHE A 124 0.83 -9.54 -10.03
C PHE A 124 -0.71 -9.55 -10.09
N GLY A 125 -1.38 -9.82 -8.96
CA GLY A 125 -2.84 -9.76 -8.86
C GLY A 125 -3.40 -8.37 -9.17
N ALA A 126 -2.77 -7.32 -8.66
CA ALA A 126 -3.16 -5.93 -8.93
C ALA A 126 -3.08 -5.60 -10.44
N ARG A 127 -2.05 -6.08 -11.13
CA ARG A 127 -1.92 -5.87 -12.59
C ARG A 127 -2.92 -6.69 -13.39
N MET A 128 -3.30 -7.89 -12.92
CA MET A 128 -4.40 -8.66 -13.54
C MET A 128 -5.76 -7.99 -13.36
N ALA A 129 -5.97 -7.30 -12.25
CA ALA A 129 -7.21 -6.57 -11.96
C ALA A 129 -7.25 -5.15 -12.57
N ASP A 130 -6.23 -4.78 -13.33
CA ASP A 130 -6.05 -3.46 -13.94
C ASP A 130 -6.01 -2.30 -12.94
N GLY A 131 -5.55 -2.57 -11.71
CA GLY A 131 -5.36 -1.54 -10.70
C GLY A 131 -5.10 -2.10 -9.31
N CYS A 132 -4.62 -1.25 -8.43
CA CYS A 132 -4.32 -1.58 -7.04
C CYS A 132 -5.45 -1.13 -6.09
N ALA A 133 -5.28 -1.41 -4.80
CA ALA A 133 -6.25 -1.04 -3.78
C ALA A 133 -6.46 0.47 -3.69
N SER A 134 -5.42 1.29 -3.88
CA SER A 134 -5.55 2.75 -3.88
C SER A 134 -6.42 3.25 -5.06
N GLY A 135 -6.21 2.74 -6.26
CA GLY A 135 -7.01 3.10 -7.42
C GLY A 135 -8.46 2.62 -7.34
N HIS A 136 -8.67 1.35 -7.01
CA HIS A 136 -10.03 0.80 -6.98
C HIS A 136 -10.81 1.16 -5.71
N ILE A 137 -10.19 1.02 -4.52
CA ILE A 137 -10.90 1.21 -3.26
C ILE A 137 -10.96 2.71 -2.91
N LEU A 138 -9.82 3.41 -2.87
CA LEU A 138 -9.84 4.81 -2.49
C LEU A 138 -10.47 5.68 -3.59
N SER A 139 -9.95 5.66 -4.80
CA SER A 139 -10.49 6.50 -5.86
C SER A 139 -11.81 5.97 -6.42
N GLY A 140 -11.88 4.69 -6.74
CA GLY A 140 -13.07 4.09 -7.37
C GLY A 140 -14.28 4.02 -6.45
N ALA A 141 -14.13 3.58 -5.20
CA ALA A 141 -15.25 3.48 -4.27
C ALA A 141 -15.74 4.85 -3.78
N LEU A 142 -14.84 5.83 -3.60
CA LEU A 142 -15.25 7.20 -3.28
C LEU A 142 -16.02 7.87 -4.42
N GLN A 143 -15.78 7.46 -5.66
CA GLN A 143 -16.58 7.86 -6.82
C GLN A 143 -17.88 7.05 -6.99
N MET A 144 -18.26 6.27 -5.98
CA MET A 144 -19.42 5.36 -6.02
C MET A 144 -19.36 4.35 -7.16
N GLY A 145 -18.16 4.01 -7.64
CA GLY A 145 -17.94 3.01 -8.68
C GLY A 145 -18.23 1.60 -8.16
N ILE A 146 -19.18 0.91 -8.76
CA ILE A 146 -19.58 -0.46 -8.37
C ILE A 146 -18.37 -1.40 -8.45
N SER A 147 -17.50 -1.24 -9.45
CA SER A 147 -16.27 -2.03 -9.61
C SER A 147 -15.31 -1.86 -8.44
N GLY A 148 -15.17 -0.63 -7.93
CA GLY A 148 -14.32 -0.33 -6.76
C GLY A 148 -14.85 -0.98 -5.47
N LEU A 149 -16.16 -0.93 -5.26
CA LEU A 149 -16.82 -1.57 -4.11
C LEU A 149 -16.68 -3.10 -4.18
N TYR A 150 -16.95 -3.69 -5.35
CA TYR A 150 -16.81 -5.12 -5.57
C TYR A 150 -15.35 -5.59 -5.34
N PHE A 151 -14.39 -4.87 -5.90
CA PHE A 151 -12.96 -5.13 -5.70
C PHE A 151 -12.59 -5.09 -4.21
N GLY A 152 -13.06 -4.07 -3.47
CA GLY A 152 -12.80 -3.93 -2.03
C GLY A 152 -13.33 -5.12 -1.22
N ILE A 153 -14.54 -5.57 -1.51
CA ILE A 153 -15.14 -6.75 -0.84
C ILE A 153 -14.31 -8.01 -1.12
N MET A 154 -13.95 -8.26 -2.37
CA MET A 154 -13.17 -9.44 -2.75
C MET A 154 -11.78 -9.44 -2.13
N VAL A 155 -11.10 -8.30 -2.10
CA VAL A 155 -9.80 -8.14 -1.44
C VAL A 155 -9.93 -8.41 0.06
N MET A 156 -10.97 -7.89 0.72
CA MET A 156 -11.19 -8.09 2.16
C MET A 156 -11.41 -9.57 2.48
N ILE A 157 -12.23 -10.26 1.71
CA ILE A 157 -12.46 -11.71 1.86
C ILE A 157 -11.14 -12.47 1.68
N ALA A 158 -10.40 -12.19 0.62
CA ALA A 158 -9.11 -12.83 0.33
C ALA A 158 -8.09 -12.59 1.46
N MET A 159 -8.01 -11.38 2.00
CA MET A 159 -7.12 -11.07 3.14
C MET A 159 -7.48 -11.87 4.39
N ILE A 160 -8.77 -11.99 4.73
CA ILE A 160 -9.22 -12.74 5.90
C ILE A 160 -8.89 -14.24 5.74
N ILE A 161 -9.15 -14.80 4.56
CA ILE A 161 -8.86 -16.20 4.26
C ILE A 161 -7.34 -16.45 4.34
N THR A 162 -6.55 -15.62 3.67
CA THR A 162 -5.09 -15.74 3.66
C THR A 162 -4.50 -15.58 5.05
N ALA A 163 -4.96 -14.60 5.83
CA ALA A 163 -4.52 -14.41 7.21
C ALA A 163 -4.84 -15.63 8.08
N LYS A 164 -6.04 -16.22 7.93
CA LYS A 164 -6.40 -17.44 8.65
C LYS A 164 -5.52 -18.64 8.25
N ILE A 165 -5.22 -18.80 6.97
CA ILE A 165 -4.37 -19.90 6.49
C ILE A 165 -2.92 -19.71 6.96
N VAL A 166 -2.39 -18.52 6.79
CA VAL A 166 -0.98 -18.21 7.11
C VAL A 166 -0.72 -18.19 8.61
N TYR A 167 -1.66 -17.65 9.41
CA TYR A 167 -1.48 -17.47 10.86
C TYR A 167 -2.31 -18.44 11.72
N ARG A 168 -2.94 -19.43 11.12
CA ARG A 168 -3.67 -20.48 11.87
C ARG A 168 -2.67 -21.43 12.51
N GLY A 169 -2.37 -21.20 13.77
CA GLY A 169 -1.55 -22.03 14.65
C GLY A 169 -2.09 -21.96 16.04
#